data_06aed31f87621a6214886942252492de
#
_entry.id   06aed31f87621a6214886942252492de
#
_cell.length_a   1.000
_cell.length_b   1.000
_cell.length_c   1.000
_cell.angle_alpha   90.00
_cell.angle_beta   90.00
_cell.angle_gamma   90.00
#
_symmetry.space_group_name_H-M   'P 1'
#
loop_
_entity.id
_entity.type
_entity.pdbx_description
1 polymer ?
#
loop_
_entity_poly.entity_id
_entity_poly.type
_entity_poly.pdbx_seq_one_letter_code
_entity_poly.pdbx_strand_id
1 'polypeptide(L)'
;AAKTKSVPICGLKTVAEEGAGFAGFAISGMGMEPHGPDFMARGDLSTLTPVPWQPGYGRVVCVGHVDGKPHPFDSRYVLQQQVQRLQDKGWTLNTGLEPEFNLMRRDEQGKLQLVDPSDNLDKPCYDYKGLSRSRVFLERLTEALQAVDFEVYQIDHEDANGQFEINYTYSDALTSADRFTFFRMAAGEIANDLGMICSFMPKPDPKRAGNGMHFHLSISSAENKNLFHDASDPSGMGLSKLAYHFAAGLLAHGPALCAFAAPTVNSYKRLVVGNSLSGATWAPAFIAFGANNRSAMVRVPYGRLEFRLPDAGCNPYLVSAAIIAAGLDGIDRELEIDHVCNENLYSLSLEQIAERGIKTLPQ
;
A
#
# COMPACT_ATOMS: atom_id res chain seq x y z
N ALA A 1 -4.21 -6.49 -10.90
CA ALA A 1 -3.92 -7.89 -10.53
C ALA A 1 -2.60 -8.31 -11.13
N ALA A 2 -1.79 -9.09 -10.39
CA ALA A 2 -0.58 -9.69 -10.91
C ALA A 2 -0.91 -10.64 -12.08
N LYS A 3 -0.07 -10.66 -13.12
CA LYS A 3 -0.11 -11.62 -14.21
C LYS A 3 1.02 -12.60 -14.04
N THR A 4 0.82 -13.87 -14.35
CA THR A 4 1.81 -14.92 -14.15
C THR A 4 1.83 -15.94 -15.26
N LYS A 5 2.97 -16.58 -15.42
CA LYS A 5 3.16 -17.85 -16.14
C LYS A 5 3.96 -18.80 -15.28
N SER A 6 3.63 -20.07 -15.30
CA SER A 6 4.47 -21.10 -14.70
C SER A 6 5.41 -21.69 -15.76
N VAL A 7 6.67 -21.86 -15.41
CA VAL A 7 7.70 -22.48 -16.22
C VAL A 7 8.39 -23.59 -15.43
N PRO A 8 8.84 -24.69 -16.05
CA PRO A 8 9.69 -25.66 -15.38
C PRO A 8 10.97 -25.02 -14.88
N ILE A 9 11.55 -25.52 -13.78
CA ILE A 9 12.77 -24.97 -13.19
C ILE A 9 13.96 -24.91 -14.18
N CYS A 10 14.05 -25.84 -15.12
CA CYS A 10 15.07 -25.82 -16.16
C CYS A 10 14.96 -24.60 -17.10
N GLY A 11 13.79 -23.96 -17.20
CA GLY A 11 13.56 -22.73 -17.96
C GLY A 11 13.89 -21.44 -17.21
N LEU A 12 14.29 -21.51 -15.94
CA LEU A 12 14.51 -20.31 -15.11
C LEU A 12 15.57 -19.38 -15.69
N LYS A 13 16.66 -19.93 -16.23
CA LYS A 13 17.72 -19.15 -16.89
C LYS A 13 17.17 -18.37 -18.09
N THR A 14 16.39 -19.02 -18.94
CA THR A 14 15.75 -18.38 -20.11
C THR A 14 14.81 -17.25 -19.66
N VAL A 15 14.04 -17.46 -18.58
CA VAL A 15 13.17 -16.41 -18.03
C VAL A 15 13.97 -15.20 -17.54
N ALA A 16 15.15 -15.42 -16.96
CA ALA A 16 16.01 -14.31 -16.51
C ALA A 16 16.67 -13.55 -17.68
N GLU A 17 17.15 -14.25 -18.70
CA GLU A 17 17.92 -13.67 -19.80
C GLU A 17 17.02 -13.14 -20.93
N GLU A 18 16.03 -13.92 -21.35
CA GLU A 18 15.18 -13.63 -22.51
C GLU A 18 13.77 -13.17 -22.09
N GLY A 19 13.25 -13.74 -20.99
CA GLY A 19 11.91 -13.50 -20.48
C GLY A 19 10.91 -14.58 -20.88
N ALA A 20 9.75 -14.55 -20.21
CA ALA A 20 8.57 -15.32 -20.60
C ALA A 20 7.61 -14.43 -21.40
N GLY A 21 7.24 -14.87 -22.61
CA GLY A 21 6.40 -14.09 -23.53
C GLY A 21 4.94 -14.02 -23.10
N PHE A 22 4.36 -12.84 -23.16
CA PHE A 22 2.93 -12.58 -23.00
C PHE A 22 2.42 -11.83 -24.23
N ALA A 23 1.20 -12.14 -24.68
CA ALA A 23 0.50 -11.26 -25.60
C ALA A 23 0.19 -9.95 -24.87
N GLY A 24 0.92 -8.89 -25.18
CA GLY A 24 0.81 -7.61 -24.46
C GLY A 24 -0.60 -7.02 -24.46
N PHE A 25 -1.35 -7.24 -25.53
CA PHE A 25 -2.76 -6.84 -25.64
C PHE A 25 -3.66 -7.49 -24.55
N ALA A 26 -3.31 -8.68 -24.06
CA ALA A 26 -4.04 -9.36 -22.99
C ALA A 26 -3.76 -8.77 -21.59
N ILE A 27 -2.84 -7.83 -21.49
CA ILE A 27 -2.49 -7.14 -20.24
C ILE A 27 -3.07 -5.73 -20.29
N SER A 28 -4.08 -5.46 -19.48
CA SER A 28 -4.73 -4.15 -19.44
C SER A 28 -3.74 -3.04 -19.09
N GLY A 29 -3.80 -1.93 -19.83
CA GLY A 29 -2.99 -0.73 -19.56
C GLY A 29 -1.60 -0.72 -20.20
N MET A 30 -1.22 -1.78 -20.95
CA MET A 30 0.09 -1.82 -21.65
C MET A 30 0.12 -1.01 -22.95
N GLY A 31 -1.03 -0.58 -23.48
CA GLY A 31 -1.09 0.17 -24.74
C GLY A 31 -0.64 -0.64 -25.97
N MET A 32 -0.73 -1.96 -25.91
CA MET A 32 -0.27 -2.86 -26.97
C MET A 32 -1.46 -3.38 -27.80
N GLU A 33 -1.20 -3.63 -29.07
CA GLU A 33 -2.19 -4.12 -30.03
C GLU A 33 -2.03 -5.63 -30.28
N PRO A 34 -3.10 -6.35 -30.74
CA PRO A 34 -3.05 -7.79 -30.97
C PRO A 34 -2.00 -8.28 -31.99
N HIS A 35 -1.60 -7.40 -32.91
CA HIS A 35 -0.61 -7.67 -33.94
C HIS A 35 0.80 -7.15 -33.57
N GLY A 36 0.93 -6.55 -32.36
CA GLY A 36 2.19 -6.02 -31.85
C GLY A 36 3.16 -7.09 -31.36
N PRO A 37 4.37 -6.70 -30.94
CA PRO A 37 5.36 -7.61 -30.41
C PRO A 37 4.91 -8.22 -29.08
N ASP A 38 5.54 -9.34 -28.70
CA ASP A 38 5.31 -9.94 -27.40
C ASP A 38 5.91 -9.06 -26.26
N PHE A 39 5.21 -9.08 -25.13
CA PHE A 39 5.70 -8.50 -23.88
C PHE A 39 6.49 -9.59 -23.13
N MET A 40 7.81 -9.44 -23.11
CA MET A 40 8.75 -10.41 -22.51
C MET A 40 9.01 -10.09 -21.05
N ALA A 41 8.47 -10.89 -20.14
CA ALA A 41 8.66 -10.71 -18.70
C ALA A 41 9.97 -11.35 -18.26
N ARG A 42 11.02 -10.52 -18.05
CA ARG A 42 12.35 -10.96 -17.57
C ARG A 42 12.38 -11.03 -16.06
N GLY A 43 12.80 -12.19 -15.53
CA GLY A 43 12.83 -12.47 -14.10
C GLY A 43 14.04 -11.85 -13.42
N ASP A 44 13.77 -11.16 -12.31
CA ASP A 44 14.80 -10.70 -11.38
C ASP A 44 15.09 -11.82 -10.37
N LEU A 45 16.16 -12.58 -10.61
CA LEU A 45 16.50 -13.76 -9.80
C LEU A 45 16.80 -13.43 -8.33
N SER A 46 17.13 -12.18 -8.00
CA SER A 46 17.30 -11.76 -6.60
C SER A 46 15.99 -11.82 -5.80
N THR A 47 14.86 -11.86 -6.50
CA THR A 47 13.52 -11.97 -5.93
C THR A 47 12.97 -13.40 -5.87
N LEU A 48 13.79 -14.40 -6.26
CA LEU A 48 13.36 -15.80 -6.26
C LEU A 48 13.04 -16.25 -4.83
N THR A 49 11.80 -16.64 -4.62
CA THR A 49 11.25 -16.94 -3.29
C THR A 49 10.39 -18.20 -3.38
N PRO A 50 10.42 -19.13 -2.41
CA PRO A 50 9.50 -20.25 -2.38
C PRO A 50 8.05 -19.75 -2.23
N VAL A 51 7.10 -20.59 -2.63
CA VAL A 51 5.67 -20.38 -2.41
C VAL A 51 5.22 -21.33 -1.28
N PRO A 52 5.17 -20.87 -0.01
CA PRO A 52 5.02 -21.75 1.16
C PRO A 52 3.75 -22.57 1.18
N TRP A 53 2.65 -22.05 0.62
CA TRP A 53 1.36 -22.77 0.52
C TRP A 53 1.29 -23.71 -0.68
N GLN A 54 2.30 -23.73 -1.54
CA GLN A 54 2.36 -24.59 -2.74
C GLN A 54 3.74 -25.26 -2.89
N PRO A 55 3.99 -26.37 -2.17
CA PRO A 55 5.30 -27.04 -2.18
C PRO A 55 5.79 -27.37 -3.60
N GLY A 56 7.08 -27.14 -3.85
CA GLY A 56 7.71 -27.36 -5.14
C GLY A 56 7.60 -26.19 -6.12
N TYR A 57 6.96 -25.09 -5.73
CA TYR A 57 6.89 -23.87 -6.51
C TYR A 57 7.76 -22.75 -5.92
N GLY A 58 8.35 -21.98 -6.83
CA GLY A 58 9.01 -20.70 -6.51
C GLY A 58 8.38 -19.58 -7.31
N ARG A 59 8.46 -18.36 -6.79
CA ARG A 59 8.05 -17.12 -7.45
C ARG A 59 9.28 -16.29 -7.76
N VAL A 60 9.31 -15.72 -8.97
CA VAL A 60 10.26 -14.67 -9.34
C VAL A 60 9.49 -13.44 -9.84
N VAL A 61 9.88 -12.24 -9.42
CA VAL A 61 9.29 -11.00 -9.92
C VAL A 61 9.94 -10.63 -11.24
N CYS A 62 9.14 -10.15 -12.19
CA CYS A 62 9.61 -9.83 -13.53
C CYS A 62 9.40 -8.36 -13.86
N VAL A 63 10.22 -7.86 -14.80
CA VAL A 63 10.01 -6.60 -15.52
C VAL A 63 9.74 -6.91 -16.99
N GLY A 64 8.70 -6.30 -17.53
CA GLY A 64 8.33 -6.48 -18.91
C GLY A 64 9.23 -5.71 -19.88
N HIS A 65 9.57 -6.36 -21.00
CA HIS A 65 10.38 -5.80 -22.07
C HIS A 65 9.67 -5.95 -23.40
N VAL A 66 9.88 -4.97 -24.29
CA VAL A 66 9.46 -5.02 -25.70
C VAL A 66 10.66 -4.62 -26.52
N ASP A 67 10.98 -5.38 -27.57
CA ASP A 67 12.15 -5.18 -28.42
C ASP A 67 13.46 -5.03 -27.61
N GLY A 68 13.60 -5.84 -26.57
CA GLY A 68 14.77 -5.87 -25.68
C GLY A 68 14.89 -4.72 -24.67
N LYS A 69 13.96 -3.76 -24.65
CA LYS A 69 13.96 -2.62 -23.73
C LYS A 69 12.84 -2.76 -22.70
N PRO A 70 13.05 -2.30 -21.45
CA PRO A 70 11.98 -2.25 -20.45
C PRO A 70 10.78 -1.46 -20.98
N HIS A 71 9.58 -1.99 -20.75
CA HIS A 71 8.35 -1.36 -21.22
C HIS A 71 7.98 -0.17 -20.31
N PRO A 72 7.73 1.03 -20.86
CA PRO A 72 7.53 2.25 -20.04
C PRO A 72 6.28 2.22 -19.15
N PHE A 73 5.32 1.33 -19.43
CA PHE A 73 4.10 1.16 -18.62
C PHE A 73 4.18 -0.04 -17.66
N ASP A 74 5.32 -0.75 -17.60
CA ASP A 74 5.54 -1.75 -16.57
C ASP A 74 5.66 -1.06 -15.19
N SER A 75 4.78 -1.39 -14.27
CA SER A 75 4.67 -0.68 -13.00
C SER A 75 5.91 -0.83 -12.11
N ARG A 76 6.58 -2.00 -12.15
CA ARG A 76 7.83 -2.20 -11.40
C ARG A 76 8.97 -1.39 -11.99
N TYR A 77 9.05 -1.33 -13.32
CA TYR A 77 10.03 -0.48 -14.01
C TYR A 77 9.82 1.00 -13.74
N VAL A 78 8.57 1.47 -13.74
CA VAL A 78 8.25 2.86 -13.35
C VAL A 78 8.78 3.18 -11.95
N LEU A 79 8.62 2.28 -10.99
CA LEU A 79 9.19 2.46 -9.65
C LEU A 79 10.72 2.43 -9.68
N GLN A 80 11.34 1.51 -10.40
CA GLN A 80 12.81 1.45 -10.53
C GLN A 80 13.40 2.77 -11.04
N GLN A 81 12.74 3.43 -12.00
CA GLN A 81 13.17 4.73 -12.48
C GLN A 81 13.11 5.83 -11.40
N GLN A 82 12.09 5.81 -10.53
CA GLN A 82 12.00 6.77 -9.44
C GLN A 82 13.00 6.45 -8.31
N VAL A 83 13.21 5.18 -8.02
CA VAL A 83 14.26 4.74 -7.09
C VAL A 83 15.64 5.18 -7.56
N GLN A 84 15.92 5.08 -8.87
CA GLN A 84 17.18 5.57 -9.43
C GLN A 84 17.41 7.06 -9.17
N ARG A 85 16.37 7.90 -9.30
CA ARG A 85 16.45 9.34 -8.98
C ARG A 85 16.85 9.63 -7.52
N LEU A 86 16.42 8.77 -6.59
CA LEU A 86 16.84 8.85 -5.18
C LEU A 86 18.29 8.39 -5.02
N GLN A 87 18.65 7.27 -5.67
CA GLN A 87 20.01 6.72 -5.63
C GLN A 87 21.05 7.70 -6.19
N ASP A 88 20.71 8.47 -7.23
CA ASP A 88 21.55 9.54 -7.78
C ASP A 88 21.86 10.66 -6.76
N LYS A 89 21.00 10.80 -5.73
CA LYS A 89 21.20 11.70 -4.57
C LYS A 89 21.86 10.99 -3.37
N GLY A 90 22.19 9.69 -3.47
CA GLY A 90 22.70 8.86 -2.37
C GLY A 90 21.62 8.51 -1.34
N TRP A 91 20.35 8.46 -1.75
CA TRP A 91 19.19 8.26 -0.87
C TRP A 91 18.44 6.97 -1.17
N THR A 92 17.83 6.41 -0.12
CA THR A 92 16.89 5.28 -0.21
C THR A 92 15.59 5.66 0.48
N LEU A 93 14.46 5.53 -0.22
CA LEU A 93 13.14 5.62 0.42
C LEU A 93 12.83 4.27 1.08
N ASN A 94 12.63 4.29 2.39
CA ASN A 94 12.12 3.16 3.16
C ASN A 94 10.60 3.29 3.29
N THR A 95 9.89 2.19 3.10
CA THR A 95 8.43 2.13 3.23
C THR A 95 8.01 0.96 4.11
N GLY A 96 7.28 1.27 5.19
CA GLY A 96 6.50 0.28 5.95
C GLY A 96 5.06 0.33 5.48
N LEU A 97 4.48 -0.83 5.18
CA LEU A 97 3.12 -0.94 4.69
C LEU A 97 2.24 -1.57 5.76
N GLU A 98 1.06 -0.98 5.98
CA GLU A 98 0.02 -1.47 6.89
C GLU A 98 -1.21 -1.88 6.06
N PRO A 99 -1.23 -3.10 5.50
CA PRO A 99 -2.32 -3.55 4.64
C PRO A 99 -3.51 -4.07 5.46
N GLU A 100 -4.65 -3.42 5.31
CA GLU A 100 -5.92 -3.87 5.87
C GLU A 100 -6.70 -4.73 4.88
N PHE A 101 -7.40 -5.73 5.39
CA PHE A 101 -8.23 -6.64 4.60
C PHE A 101 -9.41 -7.20 5.40
N ASN A 102 -10.45 -7.67 4.68
CA ASN A 102 -11.59 -8.35 5.31
C ASN A 102 -11.59 -9.84 4.97
N LEU A 103 -11.97 -10.67 5.95
CA LEU A 103 -12.27 -12.08 5.75
C LEU A 103 -13.77 -12.28 5.57
N MET A 104 -14.13 -12.84 4.43
CA MET A 104 -15.50 -13.06 4.01
C MET A 104 -15.70 -14.50 3.53
N ARG A 105 -16.95 -14.91 3.40
CA ARG A 105 -17.36 -16.15 2.74
C ARG A 105 -18.63 -15.91 1.94
N ARG A 106 -18.95 -16.81 1.02
CA ARG A 106 -20.26 -16.81 0.37
C ARG A 106 -21.22 -17.72 1.13
N ASP A 107 -22.44 -17.26 1.34
CA ASP A 107 -23.52 -18.12 1.81
C ASP A 107 -24.05 -19.02 0.66
N GLU A 108 -25.04 -19.85 0.96
CA GLU A 108 -25.65 -20.77 0.00
C GLU A 108 -26.28 -20.06 -1.21
N GLN A 109 -26.66 -18.80 -1.06
CA GLN A 109 -27.21 -17.95 -2.11
C GLN A 109 -26.13 -17.16 -2.86
N GLY A 110 -24.83 -17.34 -2.53
CA GLY A 110 -23.70 -16.67 -3.12
C GLY A 110 -23.46 -15.25 -2.62
N LYS A 111 -24.19 -14.77 -1.63
CA LYS A 111 -24.02 -13.44 -1.03
C LYS A 111 -22.81 -13.43 -0.08
N LEU A 112 -22.04 -12.33 -0.10
CA LEU A 112 -20.93 -12.15 0.81
C LEU A 112 -21.40 -11.95 2.25
N GLN A 113 -20.78 -12.69 3.15
CA GLN A 113 -21.00 -12.64 4.60
C GLN A 113 -19.66 -12.59 5.31
N LEU A 114 -19.63 -12.12 6.55
CA LEU A 114 -18.45 -12.26 7.41
C LEU A 114 -18.15 -13.75 7.65
N VAL A 115 -16.87 -14.11 7.74
CA VAL A 115 -16.45 -15.47 8.14
C VAL A 115 -16.96 -15.78 9.54
N ASP A 116 -16.82 -14.81 10.46
CA ASP A 116 -17.36 -14.92 11.83
C ASP A 116 -18.61 -14.04 12.01
N PRO A 117 -19.82 -14.61 12.00
CA PRO A 117 -21.03 -13.84 12.21
C PRO A 117 -21.19 -13.33 13.65
N SER A 118 -20.36 -13.80 14.59
CA SER A 118 -20.33 -13.32 15.98
C SER A 118 -19.46 -12.09 16.17
N ASP A 119 -18.74 -11.67 15.14
CA ASP A 119 -18.03 -10.41 15.12
C ASP A 119 -19.01 -9.28 14.79
N ASN A 120 -19.66 -8.75 15.82
CA ASN A 120 -20.80 -7.85 15.70
C ASN A 120 -20.73 -6.62 16.62
N LEU A 121 -19.57 -6.32 17.19
CA LEU A 121 -19.39 -5.11 17.99
C LEU A 121 -19.48 -3.86 17.11
N ASP A 122 -19.97 -2.76 17.67
CA ASP A 122 -19.96 -1.45 17.00
C ASP A 122 -18.54 -0.90 16.89
N LYS A 123 -17.69 -1.18 17.89
CA LYS A 123 -16.26 -0.84 17.92
C LYS A 123 -15.41 -2.10 18.11
N PRO A 124 -15.14 -2.86 17.04
CA PRO A 124 -14.47 -4.15 17.13
C PRO A 124 -12.93 -4.04 17.19
N CYS A 125 -12.35 -2.85 16.98
CA CYS A 125 -10.91 -2.65 16.97
C CYS A 125 -10.26 -3.21 18.23
N TYR A 126 -9.20 -4.04 18.04
CA TYR A 126 -8.47 -4.75 19.09
C TYR A 126 -9.26 -5.82 19.86
N ASP A 127 -10.41 -6.29 19.32
CA ASP A 127 -11.18 -7.35 19.99
C ASP A 127 -10.44 -8.68 19.96
N TYR A 128 -10.12 -9.20 21.15
CA TYR A 128 -9.46 -10.49 21.32
C TYR A 128 -10.24 -11.65 20.69
N LYS A 129 -11.59 -11.62 20.81
CA LYS A 129 -12.43 -12.70 20.29
C LYS A 129 -12.41 -12.75 18.76
N GLY A 130 -12.41 -11.58 18.12
CA GLY A 130 -12.31 -11.48 16.67
C GLY A 130 -11.00 -12.09 16.14
N LEU A 131 -9.87 -11.73 16.75
CA LEU A 131 -8.57 -12.34 16.45
C LEU A 131 -8.59 -13.86 16.70
N SER A 132 -9.02 -14.29 17.88
CA SER A 132 -9.01 -15.69 18.28
C SER A 132 -9.84 -16.59 17.37
N ARG A 133 -11.01 -16.12 16.90
CA ARG A 133 -11.89 -16.87 16.01
C ARG A 133 -11.38 -16.94 14.57
N SER A 134 -10.56 -15.96 14.16
CA SER A 134 -9.93 -15.92 12.83
C SER A 134 -8.51 -16.52 12.81
N ARG A 135 -8.04 -17.07 13.92
CA ARG A 135 -6.66 -17.50 14.14
C ARG A 135 -6.10 -18.45 13.07
N VAL A 136 -6.90 -19.40 12.58
CA VAL A 136 -6.43 -20.41 11.62
C VAL A 136 -5.94 -19.76 10.34
N PHE A 137 -6.65 -18.75 9.83
CA PHE A 137 -6.20 -17.98 8.68
C PHE A 137 -4.99 -17.11 9.03
N LEU A 138 -5.05 -16.37 10.14
CA LEU A 138 -4.00 -15.44 10.55
C LEU A 138 -2.67 -16.15 10.84
N GLU A 139 -2.71 -17.31 11.53
CA GLU A 139 -1.54 -18.16 11.78
C GLU A 139 -0.93 -18.67 10.47
N ARG A 140 -1.74 -19.28 9.59
CA ARG A 140 -1.25 -19.80 8.30
C ARG A 140 -0.64 -18.70 7.40
N LEU A 141 -1.26 -17.52 7.36
CA LEU A 141 -0.72 -16.40 6.61
C LEU A 141 0.59 -15.90 7.22
N THR A 142 0.64 -15.76 8.55
CA THR A 142 1.87 -15.34 9.26
C THR A 142 3.00 -16.32 9.03
N GLU A 143 2.77 -17.62 9.17
CA GLU A 143 3.77 -18.67 8.90
C GLU A 143 4.28 -18.61 7.46
N ALA A 144 3.39 -18.42 6.49
CA ALA A 144 3.76 -18.30 5.08
C ALA A 144 4.60 -17.03 4.80
N LEU A 145 4.30 -15.91 5.46
CA LEU A 145 5.06 -14.68 5.35
C LEU A 145 6.45 -14.82 6.00
N GLN A 146 6.52 -15.38 7.21
CA GLN A 146 7.79 -15.60 7.93
C GLN A 146 8.71 -16.57 7.20
N ALA A 147 8.16 -17.57 6.51
CA ALA A 147 8.92 -18.53 5.69
C ALA A 147 9.66 -17.88 4.50
N VAL A 148 9.37 -16.63 4.19
CA VAL A 148 9.98 -15.84 3.10
C VAL A 148 10.49 -14.48 3.60
N ASP A 149 11.00 -14.45 4.81
CA ASP A 149 11.70 -13.34 5.44
C ASP A 149 10.87 -12.07 5.66
N PHE A 150 9.54 -12.20 5.84
CA PHE A 150 8.75 -11.13 6.44
C PHE A 150 8.90 -11.21 7.96
N GLU A 151 9.46 -10.19 8.55
CA GLU A 151 9.49 -10.03 10.01
C GLU A 151 8.14 -9.48 10.47
N VAL A 152 7.13 -10.36 10.61
CA VAL A 152 5.82 -9.99 11.15
C VAL A 152 5.96 -9.72 12.63
N TYR A 153 5.53 -8.53 13.08
CA TYR A 153 5.64 -8.11 14.47
C TYR A 153 4.30 -7.79 15.16
N GLN A 154 3.21 -7.63 14.38
CA GLN A 154 1.91 -7.28 14.93
C GLN A 154 0.78 -7.78 14.02
N ILE A 155 -0.33 -8.18 14.63
CA ILE A 155 -1.58 -8.55 13.97
C ILE A 155 -2.71 -7.91 14.77
N ASP A 156 -3.55 -7.13 14.10
CA ASP A 156 -4.66 -6.42 14.72
C ASP A 156 -6.01 -6.85 14.15
N HIS A 157 -7.02 -6.89 15.01
CA HIS A 157 -8.41 -6.77 14.57
C HIS A 157 -8.70 -5.29 14.38
N GLU A 158 -9.17 -4.91 13.20
CA GLU A 158 -9.41 -3.53 12.81
C GLU A 158 -10.86 -3.06 13.10
N ASP A 159 -11.17 -1.82 12.68
CA ASP A 159 -12.38 -1.09 13.10
C ASP A 159 -13.65 -1.47 12.30
N ALA A 160 -13.55 -2.40 11.35
CA ALA A 160 -14.70 -3.05 10.74
C ALA A 160 -14.75 -4.52 11.13
N ASN A 161 -15.96 -5.07 11.27
CA ASN A 161 -16.12 -6.49 11.58
C ASN A 161 -15.49 -7.35 10.47
N GLY A 162 -14.77 -8.39 10.88
CA GLY A 162 -14.00 -9.25 9.99
C GLY A 162 -12.83 -8.57 9.29
N GLN A 163 -12.38 -7.41 9.78
CA GLN A 163 -11.25 -6.66 9.26
C GLN A 163 -10.01 -6.92 10.11
N PHE A 164 -8.89 -7.10 9.43
CA PHE A 164 -7.60 -7.39 10.06
C PHE A 164 -6.49 -6.60 9.37
N GLU A 165 -5.40 -6.36 10.13
CA GLU A 165 -4.16 -5.81 9.65
C GLU A 165 -3.00 -6.71 10.11
N ILE A 166 -2.01 -6.92 9.25
CA ILE A 166 -0.78 -7.63 9.59
C ILE A 166 0.41 -6.73 9.27
N ASN A 167 1.16 -6.37 10.30
CA ASN A 167 2.29 -5.48 10.22
C ASN A 167 3.61 -6.26 10.19
N TYR A 168 4.49 -5.87 9.26
CA TYR A 168 5.82 -6.45 9.09
C TYR A 168 6.87 -5.35 8.88
N THR A 169 8.12 -5.68 9.17
CA THR A 169 9.24 -4.74 9.12
C THR A 169 9.36 -4.07 7.75
N TYR A 170 9.57 -2.76 7.75
CA TYR A 170 9.76 -1.95 6.56
C TYR A 170 10.99 -2.39 5.74
N SER A 171 11.02 -2.01 4.48
CA SER A 171 12.14 -2.22 3.57
C SER A 171 12.27 -1.03 2.62
N ASP A 172 13.23 -1.08 1.68
CA ASP A 172 13.23 -0.12 0.58
C ASP A 172 11.95 -0.21 -0.25
N ALA A 173 11.62 0.86 -0.96
CA ALA A 173 10.34 1.00 -1.66
C ALA A 173 10.09 -0.11 -2.70
N LEU A 174 11.12 -0.60 -3.40
CA LEU A 174 10.97 -1.65 -4.41
C LEU A 174 10.69 -3.00 -3.75
N THR A 175 11.47 -3.37 -2.74
CA THR A 175 11.29 -4.58 -1.95
C THR A 175 9.93 -4.59 -1.25
N SER A 176 9.50 -3.47 -0.66
CA SER A 176 8.18 -3.36 -0.01
C SER A 176 7.03 -3.56 -1.00
N ALA A 177 7.14 -3.03 -2.23
CA ALA A 177 6.14 -3.24 -3.28
C ALA A 177 6.10 -4.71 -3.75
N ASP A 178 7.26 -5.36 -3.92
CA ASP A 178 7.37 -6.79 -4.23
C ASP A 178 6.78 -7.65 -3.10
N ARG A 179 7.06 -7.32 -1.83
CA ARG A 179 6.50 -7.98 -0.65
C ARG A 179 4.99 -7.84 -0.57
N PHE A 180 4.44 -6.65 -0.75
CA PHE A 180 2.98 -6.50 -0.70
C PHE A 180 2.26 -7.26 -1.82
N THR A 181 2.85 -7.36 -3.01
CA THR A 181 2.33 -8.20 -4.10
C THR A 181 2.29 -9.67 -3.68
N PHE A 182 3.34 -10.15 -3.00
CA PHE A 182 3.38 -11.51 -2.43
C PHE A 182 2.35 -11.69 -1.30
N PHE A 183 2.26 -10.72 -0.38
CA PHE A 183 1.27 -10.72 0.70
C PHE A 183 -0.16 -10.95 0.18
N ARG A 184 -0.54 -10.19 -0.87
CA ARG A 184 -1.87 -10.32 -1.47
C ARG A 184 -2.11 -11.69 -2.11
N MET A 185 -1.08 -12.29 -2.71
CA MET A 185 -1.16 -13.65 -3.25
C MET A 185 -1.35 -14.65 -2.12
N ALA A 186 -0.50 -14.62 -1.10
CA ALA A 186 -0.55 -15.52 0.05
C ALA A 186 -1.91 -15.45 0.74
N ALA A 187 -2.37 -14.23 1.06
CA ALA A 187 -3.65 -14.03 1.71
C ALA A 187 -4.83 -14.56 0.89
N GLY A 188 -4.81 -14.33 -0.43
CA GLY A 188 -5.85 -14.84 -1.33
C GLY A 188 -5.89 -16.36 -1.43
N GLU A 189 -4.75 -17.01 -1.64
CA GLU A 189 -4.65 -18.46 -1.79
C GLU A 189 -4.93 -19.20 -0.48
N ILE A 190 -4.38 -18.73 0.64
CA ILE A 190 -4.64 -19.32 1.96
C ILE A 190 -6.12 -19.18 2.36
N ALA A 191 -6.73 -18.02 2.06
CA ALA A 191 -8.17 -17.85 2.28
C ALA A 191 -8.98 -18.84 1.43
N ASN A 192 -8.65 -18.98 0.16
CA ASN A 192 -9.31 -19.92 -0.76
C ASN A 192 -9.20 -21.36 -0.26
N ASP A 193 -8.04 -21.82 0.20
CA ASP A 193 -7.82 -23.13 0.80
C ASP A 193 -8.71 -23.40 2.03
N LEU A 194 -9.08 -22.35 2.74
CA LEU A 194 -9.96 -22.39 3.92
C LEU A 194 -11.44 -22.18 3.58
N GLY A 195 -11.80 -22.09 2.29
CA GLY A 195 -13.17 -21.77 1.86
C GLY A 195 -13.60 -20.33 2.19
N MET A 196 -12.62 -19.43 2.32
CA MET A 196 -12.81 -18.02 2.64
C MET A 196 -12.44 -17.13 1.44
N ILE A 197 -12.75 -15.85 1.57
CA ILE A 197 -12.33 -14.79 0.65
C ILE A 197 -11.59 -13.74 1.46
N CYS A 198 -10.32 -13.51 1.15
CA CYS A 198 -9.58 -12.35 1.64
C CYS A 198 -9.81 -11.18 0.67
N SER A 199 -10.43 -10.12 1.15
CA SER A 199 -10.81 -8.95 0.34
C SER A 199 -10.00 -7.72 0.70
N PHE A 200 -9.30 -7.15 -0.27
CA PHE A 200 -8.63 -5.86 -0.21
C PHE A 200 -9.48 -4.73 -0.81
N MET A 201 -10.79 -4.92 -0.89
CA MET A 201 -11.72 -3.91 -1.38
C MET A 201 -11.68 -2.68 -0.48
N PRO A 202 -11.51 -1.44 -1.01
CA PRO A 202 -11.34 -0.25 -0.18
C PRO A 202 -12.50 0.04 0.77
N LYS A 203 -13.74 -0.23 0.36
CA LYS A 203 -14.96 0.00 1.18
C LYS A 203 -15.96 -1.12 0.95
N PRO A 204 -15.77 -2.28 1.63
CA PRO A 204 -16.70 -3.43 1.47
C PRO A 204 -18.08 -3.17 2.05
N ASP A 205 -18.15 -2.50 3.19
CA ASP A 205 -19.40 -2.11 3.87
C ASP A 205 -19.47 -0.58 3.98
N PRO A 206 -20.55 0.06 3.48
CA PRO A 206 -20.71 1.51 3.56
C PRO A 206 -20.84 2.04 5.00
N LYS A 207 -21.21 1.21 5.95
CA LYS A 207 -21.44 1.57 7.36
C LYS A 207 -20.23 1.30 8.28
N ARG A 208 -19.16 0.67 7.78
CA ARG A 208 -17.98 0.32 8.55
C ARG A 208 -16.74 1.05 8.01
N ALA A 209 -15.64 1.01 8.73
CA ALA A 209 -14.34 1.47 8.25
C ALA A 209 -13.97 0.77 6.93
N GLY A 210 -13.19 1.41 6.09
CA GLY A 210 -12.68 0.83 4.84
C GLY A 210 -11.27 0.28 5.03
N ASN A 211 -10.76 -0.45 4.03
CA ASN A 211 -9.40 -0.99 4.03
C ASN A 211 -8.40 0.05 3.52
N GLY A 212 -7.61 0.60 4.42
CA GLY A 212 -6.44 1.40 4.11
C GLY A 212 -5.22 0.55 3.76
N MET A 213 -4.21 1.20 3.25
CA MET A 213 -2.84 0.72 3.21
C MET A 213 -1.94 1.91 3.47
N HIS A 214 -1.67 2.18 4.73
CA HIS A 214 -0.86 3.33 5.10
C HIS A 214 0.61 3.06 4.77
N PHE A 215 1.29 4.09 4.27
CA PHE A 215 2.71 4.06 3.97
C PHE A 215 3.47 4.84 5.02
N HIS A 216 4.23 4.17 5.87
CA HIS A 216 5.22 4.79 6.72
C HIS A 216 6.47 5.07 5.89
N LEU A 217 6.92 6.31 5.88
CA LEU A 217 7.95 6.81 4.98
C LEU A 217 9.12 7.40 5.76
N SER A 218 10.32 7.03 5.36
CA SER A 218 11.56 7.72 5.73
C SER A 218 12.57 7.64 4.60
N ILE A 219 13.47 8.61 4.52
CA ILE A 219 14.63 8.54 3.61
C ILE A 219 15.88 8.27 4.44
N SER A 220 16.70 7.30 4.02
CA SER A 220 18.02 7.05 4.58
C SER A 220 19.13 7.45 3.60
N SER A 221 20.28 7.87 4.18
CA SER A 221 21.53 8.03 3.42
C SER A 221 22.13 6.67 3.07
N ALA A 222 23.22 6.69 2.28
CA ALA A 222 24.02 5.50 1.96
C ALA A 222 24.59 4.80 3.22
N GLU A 223 24.79 5.54 4.32
CA GLU A 223 25.22 5.02 5.63
C GLU A 223 24.05 4.59 6.53
N ASN A 224 22.84 4.43 5.99
CA ASN A 224 21.63 4.06 6.72
C ASN A 224 21.20 5.07 7.79
N LYS A 225 21.62 6.33 7.72
CA LYS A 225 21.14 7.38 8.62
C LYS A 225 19.75 7.84 8.15
N ASN A 226 18.78 7.84 9.06
CA ASN A 226 17.45 8.42 8.78
C ASN A 226 17.56 9.94 8.59
N LEU A 227 17.33 10.42 7.37
CA LEU A 227 17.38 11.82 7.00
C LEU A 227 16.08 12.58 7.31
N PHE A 228 15.00 11.88 7.65
CA PHE A 228 13.75 12.52 8.06
C PHE A 228 13.72 12.87 9.53
N HIS A 229 14.59 12.26 10.35
CA HIS A 229 14.60 12.49 11.78
C HIS A 229 15.52 13.66 12.17
N ASP A 230 14.97 14.58 12.98
CA ASP A 230 15.72 15.64 13.67
C ASP A 230 15.16 15.82 15.09
N ALA A 231 15.95 15.43 16.09
CA ALA A 231 15.57 15.56 17.50
C ALA A 231 15.48 17.03 17.97
N SER A 232 16.07 17.97 17.23
CA SER A 232 16.04 19.41 17.52
C SER A 232 14.88 20.15 16.86
N ASP A 233 13.97 19.44 16.20
CA ASP A 233 12.81 20.02 15.53
C ASP A 233 11.98 20.89 16.49
N PRO A 234 11.88 22.20 16.24
CA PRO A 234 11.18 23.13 17.14
C PRO A 234 9.67 22.87 17.23
N SER A 235 9.10 22.17 16.27
CA SER A 235 7.68 21.78 16.30
C SER A 235 7.41 20.56 17.17
N GLY A 236 8.45 19.85 17.63
CA GLY A 236 8.35 18.67 18.48
C GLY A 236 7.91 17.39 17.73
N MET A 237 7.79 17.41 16.40
CA MET A 237 7.45 16.25 15.59
C MET A 237 8.65 15.38 15.24
N GLY A 238 9.86 15.81 15.57
CA GLY A 238 11.11 15.09 15.31
C GLY A 238 11.47 15.00 13.83
N LEU A 239 11.01 15.97 13.02
CA LEU A 239 11.23 15.98 11.57
C LEU A 239 12.32 16.96 11.16
N SER A 240 13.16 16.53 10.22
CA SER A 240 14.10 17.40 9.54
C SER A 240 13.41 18.31 8.51
N LYS A 241 14.10 19.39 8.10
CA LYS A 241 13.64 20.26 7.01
C LYS A 241 13.37 19.47 5.72
N LEU A 242 14.20 18.46 5.43
CA LEU A 242 14.00 17.56 4.29
C LEU A 242 12.66 16.82 4.35
N ALA A 243 12.27 16.33 5.53
CA ALA A 243 11.00 15.64 5.73
C ALA A 243 9.80 16.57 5.56
N TYR A 244 9.90 17.82 6.02
CA TYR A 244 8.86 18.83 5.81
C TYR A 244 8.67 19.14 4.33
N HIS A 245 9.75 19.37 3.56
CA HIS A 245 9.66 19.60 2.12
C HIS A 245 9.06 18.39 1.39
N PHE A 246 9.47 17.17 1.77
CA PHE A 246 8.91 15.95 1.19
C PHE A 246 7.40 15.85 1.46
N ALA A 247 6.98 16.09 2.70
CA ALA A 247 5.56 16.09 3.08
C ALA A 247 4.77 17.19 2.36
N ALA A 248 5.32 18.39 2.22
CA ALA A 248 4.71 19.48 1.45
C ALA A 248 4.50 19.10 -0.02
N GLY A 249 5.44 18.34 -0.61
CA GLY A 249 5.27 17.75 -1.94
C GLY A 249 4.09 16.80 -2.02
N LEU A 250 3.91 15.91 -1.02
CA LEU A 250 2.74 15.02 -0.98
C LEU A 250 1.42 15.81 -0.88
N LEU A 251 1.39 16.89 -0.09
CA LEU A 251 0.20 17.74 0.04
C LEU A 251 -0.09 18.47 -1.27
N ALA A 252 0.92 19.07 -1.90
CA ALA A 252 0.78 19.81 -3.15
C ALA A 252 0.22 18.93 -4.29
N HIS A 253 0.64 17.67 -4.33
CA HIS A 253 0.22 16.69 -5.33
C HIS A 253 -0.94 15.77 -4.86
N GLY A 254 -1.55 16.03 -3.71
CA GLY A 254 -2.62 15.21 -3.13
C GLY A 254 -3.72 14.81 -4.12
N PRO A 255 -4.30 15.73 -4.93
CA PRO A 255 -5.31 15.37 -5.92
C PRO A 255 -4.80 14.39 -6.99
N ALA A 256 -3.56 14.56 -7.46
CA ALA A 256 -2.96 13.67 -8.47
C ALA A 256 -2.60 12.31 -7.86
N LEU A 257 -2.16 12.29 -6.60
CA LEU A 257 -1.85 11.06 -5.88
C LEU A 257 -3.07 10.16 -5.70
N CYS A 258 -4.30 10.71 -5.65
CA CYS A 258 -5.52 9.91 -5.61
C CYS A 258 -5.64 8.94 -6.80
N ALA A 259 -5.17 9.32 -7.99
CA ALA A 259 -5.24 8.45 -9.16
C ALA A 259 -4.46 7.13 -8.99
N PHE A 260 -3.42 7.13 -8.17
CA PHE A 260 -2.57 5.97 -7.89
C PHE A 260 -2.93 5.31 -6.56
N ALA A 261 -3.18 6.11 -5.54
CA ALA A 261 -3.42 5.67 -4.17
C ALA A 261 -4.85 5.18 -3.93
N ALA A 262 -5.82 5.73 -4.65
CA ALA A 262 -7.25 5.43 -4.56
C ALA A 262 -7.84 5.16 -5.97
N PRO A 263 -7.39 4.07 -6.66
CA PRO A 263 -7.55 3.94 -8.11
C PRO A 263 -8.92 3.46 -8.58
N THR A 264 -9.85 3.16 -7.68
CA THR A 264 -11.15 2.60 -8.04
C THR A 264 -12.30 3.50 -7.60
N VAL A 265 -13.46 3.36 -8.24
CA VAL A 265 -14.70 4.04 -7.80
C VAL A 265 -15.03 3.69 -6.34
N ASN A 266 -14.72 2.47 -5.90
CA ASN A 266 -14.93 2.06 -4.51
C ASN A 266 -13.98 2.76 -3.54
N SER A 267 -12.77 3.15 -3.98
CA SER A 267 -11.80 3.89 -3.19
C SER A 267 -12.37 5.22 -2.68
N TYR A 268 -13.11 5.93 -3.52
CA TYR A 268 -13.71 7.23 -3.17
C TYR A 268 -14.83 7.11 -2.13
N LYS A 269 -15.43 5.93 -1.99
CA LYS A 269 -16.39 5.68 -0.90
C LYS A 269 -15.71 5.58 0.47
N ARG A 270 -14.38 5.37 0.50
CA ARG A 270 -13.57 5.41 1.72
C ARG A 270 -13.17 6.83 2.11
N LEU A 271 -12.83 7.69 1.14
CA LEU A 271 -12.27 9.03 1.34
C LEU A 271 -13.34 10.09 1.66
N VAL A 272 -14.19 9.82 2.64
CA VAL A 272 -15.30 10.67 2.99
C VAL A 272 -15.32 11.01 4.48
N VAL A 273 -15.82 12.20 4.80
CA VAL A 273 -16.30 12.51 6.15
C VAL A 273 -17.65 11.83 6.32
N GLY A 274 -17.73 10.86 7.22
CA GLY A 274 -18.99 10.13 7.41
C GLY A 274 -19.00 9.42 8.76
N ASN A 275 -20.18 8.97 9.13
CA ASN A 275 -20.38 8.18 10.33
C ASN A 275 -20.21 6.70 10.01
N SER A 276 -19.13 6.10 10.48
CA SER A 276 -19.10 4.66 10.67
C SER A 276 -19.81 4.29 11.98
N LEU A 277 -20.24 3.03 12.12
CA LEU A 277 -20.84 2.55 13.37
C LEU A 277 -19.88 2.65 14.57
N SER A 278 -18.58 2.66 14.34
CA SER A 278 -17.56 2.89 15.36
C SER A 278 -17.39 4.38 15.74
N GLY A 279 -17.90 5.30 14.95
CA GLY A 279 -17.82 6.75 15.15
C GLY A 279 -16.75 7.46 14.34
N ALA A 280 -15.89 6.74 13.61
CA ALA A 280 -14.87 7.32 12.73
C ALA A 280 -14.71 6.51 11.44
N THR A 281 -14.38 7.16 10.33
CA THR A 281 -14.07 6.48 9.06
C THR A 281 -12.60 6.08 8.95
N TRP A 282 -11.73 6.68 9.77
CA TRP A 282 -10.28 6.50 9.84
C TRP A 282 -9.54 6.79 8.52
N ALA A 283 -10.23 7.24 7.49
CA ALA A 283 -9.69 7.61 6.20
C ALA A 283 -9.58 9.12 6.06
N PRO A 284 -8.57 9.65 5.35
CA PRO A 284 -8.49 11.07 5.09
C PRO A 284 -9.59 11.50 4.11
N ALA A 285 -10.23 12.62 4.39
CA ALA A 285 -11.13 13.30 3.45
C ALA A 285 -10.53 14.63 2.96
N PHE A 286 -9.47 15.08 3.61
CA PHE A 286 -8.84 16.38 3.40
C PHE A 286 -7.34 16.26 3.17
N ILE A 287 -6.80 17.18 2.37
CA ILE A 287 -5.36 17.33 2.14
C ILE A 287 -4.79 18.09 3.33
N ALA A 288 -4.39 17.37 4.36
CA ALA A 288 -3.94 17.92 5.62
C ALA A 288 -2.70 17.19 6.16
N PHE A 289 -1.92 17.91 6.97
CA PHE A 289 -0.75 17.44 7.68
C PHE A 289 -0.95 17.66 9.18
N GLY A 290 -0.59 16.68 10.02
CA GLY A 290 -0.78 16.84 11.46
C GLY A 290 0.07 15.93 12.33
N ALA A 291 0.46 16.44 13.51
CA ALA A 291 1.16 15.69 14.54
C ALA A 291 0.24 14.60 15.11
N ASN A 292 0.59 13.33 14.91
CA ASN A 292 -0.17 12.17 15.38
C ASN A 292 -1.69 12.20 15.05
N ASN A 293 -2.10 12.95 14.03
CA ASN A 293 -3.50 13.17 13.66
C ASN A 293 -3.97 12.14 12.61
N ARG A 294 -4.76 11.15 13.05
CA ARG A 294 -5.30 10.09 12.19
C ARG A 294 -6.39 10.55 11.21
N SER A 295 -6.89 11.77 11.31
CA SER A 295 -7.82 12.35 10.33
C SER A 295 -7.11 13.07 9.18
N ALA A 296 -5.79 13.29 9.27
CA ALA A 296 -4.98 13.94 8.25
C ALA A 296 -4.52 12.96 7.14
N MET A 297 -4.27 13.47 5.93
CA MET A 297 -3.70 12.72 4.82
C MET A 297 -2.25 12.32 5.09
N VAL A 298 -1.48 13.22 5.69
CA VAL A 298 -0.11 12.96 6.16
C VAL A 298 -0.08 13.15 7.67
N ARG A 299 0.10 12.05 8.40
CA ARG A 299 0.26 12.01 9.85
C ARG A 299 1.74 11.89 10.19
N VAL A 300 2.17 12.53 11.26
CA VAL A 300 3.53 12.39 11.82
C VAL A 300 3.46 11.65 13.15
N PRO A 301 3.77 10.34 13.17
CA PRO A 301 3.80 9.58 14.43
C PRO A 301 5.07 9.83 15.27
N TYR A 302 5.98 10.63 14.84
CA TYR A 302 7.29 11.07 15.32
C TYR A 302 8.46 10.54 14.46
N GLY A 303 9.25 11.46 13.94
CA GLY A 303 10.51 11.17 13.22
C GLY A 303 10.36 10.43 11.87
N ARG A 304 9.12 10.24 11.41
CA ARG A 304 8.75 9.67 10.11
C ARG A 304 7.40 10.20 9.66
N LEU A 305 7.08 10.01 8.40
CA LEU A 305 5.77 10.34 7.85
C LEU A 305 4.92 9.09 7.71
N GLU A 306 3.63 9.22 7.90
CA GLU A 306 2.62 8.22 7.54
C GLU A 306 1.67 8.82 6.51
N PHE A 307 1.70 8.30 5.29
CA PHE A 307 0.82 8.71 4.20
C PHE A 307 -0.41 7.79 4.18
N ARG A 308 -1.57 8.33 4.55
CA ARG A 308 -2.80 7.59 4.85
C ARG A 308 -3.80 7.52 3.70
N LEU A 309 -3.51 8.21 2.58
CA LEU A 309 -4.39 8.24 1.41
C LEU A 309 -4.58 6.88 0.75
N PRO A 310 -3.53 6.03 0.57
CA PRO A 310 -3.65 4.78 -0.17
C PRO A 310 -4.63 3.80 0.47
N ASP A 311 -5.31 3.04 -0.37
CA ASP A 311 -6.09 1.86 0.03
C ASP A 311 -5.41 0.54 -0.40
N ALA A 312 -5.82 -0.56 0.22
CA ALA A 312 -5.23 -1.86 -0.01
C ALA A 312 -5.49 -2.44 -1.43
N GLY A 313 -6.34 -1.80 -2.23
CA GLY A 313 -6.61 -2.13 -3.63
C GLY A 313 -5.61 -1.53 -4.63
N CYS A 314 -4.77 -0.58 -4.20
CA CYS A 314 -3.86 0.14 -5.09
C CYS A 314 -2.74 -0.75 -5.68
N ASN A 315 -2.03 -0.22 -6.68
CA ASN A 315 -0.80 -0.82 -7.19
C ASN A 315 0.40 -0.27 -6.38
N PRO A 316 1.10 -1.10 -5.57
CA PRO A 316 2.14 -0.63 -4.67
C PRO A 316 3.32 0.01 -5.40
N TYR A 317 3.65 -0.46 -6.59
CA TYR A 317 4.74 0.11 -7.40
C TYR A 317 4.41 1.53 -7.86
N LEU A 318 3.20 1.73 -8.39
CA LEU A 318 2.79 3.05 -8.89
C LEU A 318 2.59 4.06 -7.76
N VAL A 319 2.05 3.62 -6.62
CA VAL A 319 1.92 4.50 -5.43
C VAL A 319 3.29 4.91 -4.92
N SER A 320 4.22 3.96 -4.75
CA SER A 320 5.60 4.28 -4.31
C SER A 320 6.32 5.21 -5.29
N ALA A 321 6.16 4.98 -6.60
CA ALA A 321 6.72 5.85 -7.62
C ALA A 321 6.14 7.27 -7.55
N ALA A 322 4.82 7.40 -7.37
CA ALA A 322 4.15 8.68 -7.25
C ALA A 322 4.54 9.42 -5.95
N ILE A 323 4.69 8.70 -4.82
CA ILE A 323 5.20 9.24 -3.56
C ILE A 323 6.62 9.81 -3.76
N ILE A 324 7.52 9.06 -4.40
CA ILE A 324 8.89 9.54 -4.65
C ILE A 324 8.86 10.80 -5.53
N ALA A 325 8.10 10.77 -6.62
CA ALA A 325 8.02 11.91 -7.54
C ALA A 325 7.47 13.16 -6.86
N ALA A 326 6.40 13.04 -6.10
CA ALA A 326 5.79 14.15 -5.36
C ALA A 326 6.70 14.69 -4.25
N GLY A 327 7.33 13.78 -3.48
CA GLY A 327 8.25 14.14 -2.41
C GLY A 327 9.52 14.82 -2.93
N LEU A 328 10.10 14.34 -4.03
CA LEU A 328 11.26 14.98 -4.66
C LEU A 328 10.92 16.36 -5.22
N ASP A 329 9.73 16.55 -5.84
CA ASP A 329 9.29 17.88 -6.28
C ASP A 329 9.17 18.85 -5.10
N GLY A 330 8.66 18.37 -3.95
CA GLY A 330 8.61 19.15 -2.73
C GLY A 330 9.98 19.57 -2.22
N ILE A 331 10.96 18.65 -2.25
CA ILE A 331 12.35 18.93 -1.87
C ILE A 331 13.03 19.88 -2.87
N ASP A 332 12.94 19.58 -4.17
CA ASP A 332 13.62 20.35 -5.22
C ASP A 332 13.09 21.79 -5.32
N ARG A 333 11.83 22.03 -4.94
CA ARG A 333 11.18 23.36 -4.89
C ARG A 333 11.17 23.98 -3.50
N GLU A 334 11.72 23.32 -2.50
CA GLU A 334 11.72 23.74 -1.10
C GLU A 334 10.31 24.14 -0.60
N LEU A 335 9.28 23.33 -0.98
CA LEU A 335 7.91 23.60 -0.57
C LEU A 335 7.75 23.56 0.94
N GLU A 336 6.92 24.44 1.47
CA GLU A 336 6.64 24.53 2.91
C GLU A 336 5.21 24.06 3.21
N ILE A 337 4.96 23.72 4.48
CA ILE A 337 3.64 23.33 4.98
C ILE A 337 2.98 24.55 5.57
N ASP A 338 1.92 25.03 4.96
CA ASP A 338 1.22 26.25 5.38
C ASP A 338 0.50 26.09 6.74
N HIS A 339 0.02 24.86 7.03
CA HIS A 339 -0.80 24.64 8.22
C HIS A 339 -0.61 23.24 8.81
N VAL A 340 -0.41 23.17 10.13
CA VAL A 340 -0.38 21.92 10.90
C VAL A 340 -1.72 21.74 11.61
N CYS A 341 -2.43 20.66 11.27
CA CYS A 341 -3.76 20.35 11.78
C CYS A 341 -3.67 19.46 13.02
N ASN A 342 -3.92 20.02 14.18
CA ASN A 342 -3.96 19.30 15.46
C ASN A 342 -5.40 19.04 15.96
N GLU A 343 -6.41 19.37 15.13
CA GLU A 343 -7.83 19.20 15.42
C GLU A 343 -8.38 17.92 14.76
N ASN A 344 -9.49 17.42 15.29
CA ASN A 344 -10.23 16.36 14.63
C ASN A 344 -10.95 16.91 13.38
N LEU A 345 -10.39 16.63 12.20
CA LEU A 345 -10.92 17.16 10.92
C LEU A 345 -12.32 16.63 10.61
N TYR A 346 -12.74 15.49 11.16
CA TYR A 346 -14.09 14.95 10.94
C TYR A 346 -15.19 15.75 11.66
N SER A 347 -14.83 16.55 12.67
CA SER A 347 -15.77 17.38 13.43
C SER A 347 -15.93 18.79 12.87
N LEU A 348 -15.10 19.20 11.89
CA LEU A 348 -15.14 20.53 11.29
C LEU A 348 -16.15 20.60 10.15
N SER A 349 -16.84 21.74 10.02
CA SER A 349 -17.66 22.04 8.85
C SER A 349 -16.78 22.31 7.62
N LEU A 350 -17.35 22.18 6.42
CA LEU A 350 -16.61 22.50 5.18
C LEU A 350 -16.19 23.97 5.12
N GLU A 351 -16.95 24.88 5.74
CA GLU A 351 -16.59 26.30 5.88
C GLU A 351 -15.34 26.46 6.77
N GLN A 352 -15.32 25.79 7.93
CA GLN A 352 -14.16 25.80 8.83
C GLN A 352 -12.92 25.19 8.19
N ILE A 353 -13.08 24.15 7.36
CA ILE A 353 -12.00 23.55 6.58
C ILE A 353 -11.46 24.56 5.55
N ALA A 354 -12.34 25.22 4.81
CA ALA A 354 -11.96 26.21 3.80
C ALA A 354 -11.29 27.44 4.42
N GLU A 355 -11.76 27.93 5.57
CA GLU A 355 -11.15 29.05 6.33
C GLU A 355 -9.70 28.76 6.73
N ARG A 356 -9.33 27.49 6.94
CA ARG A 356 -7.96 27.04 7.23
C ARG A 356 -7.11 26.83 5.96
N GLY A 357 -7.66 27.10 4.79
CA GLY A 357 -6.97 26.86 3.51
C GLY A 357 -6.80 25.37 3.16
N ILE A 358 -7.48 24.47 3.89
CA ILE A 358 -7.39 23.02 3.67
C ILE A 358 -8.28 22.64 2.50
N LYS A 359 -7.73 21.86 1.56
CA LYS A 359 -8.47 21.37 0.39
C LYS A 359 -9.07 20.00 0.69
N THR A 360 -10.23 19.73 0.10
CA THR A 360 -10.80 18.37 0.08
C THR A 360 -10.04 17.49 -0.89
N LEU A 361 -9.93 16.20 -0.56
CA LEU A 361 -9.55 15.20 -1.54
C LEU A 361 -10.66 15.05 -2.59
N PRO A 362 -10.35 14.63 -3.83
CA PRO A 362 -11.38 14.26 -4.79
C PRO A 362 -12.34 13.23 -4.19
N GLN A 363 -13.65 13.43 -4.41
CA GLN A 363 -14.72 12.60 -3.88
C GLN A 363 -15.61 12.08 -5.01
#